data_fa4377a44c8fdfaacbc5629327cf99cd
#
_entry.id   fa4377a44c8fdfaacbc5629327cf99cd
#
_cell.length_a   1.000
_cell.length_b   1.000
_cell.length_c   1.000
_cell.angle_alpha   90.00
_cell.angle_beta   90.00
_cell.angle_gamma   90.00
#
_symmetry.space_group_name_H-M   'P 1'
#
loop_
_entity.id
_entity.type
_entity.pdbx_description
1 polymer ?
#
loop_
_entity_poly.entity_id
_entity_poly.type
_entity_poly.pdbx_seq_one_letter_code
_entity_poly.pdbx_strand_id
1 'polypeptide(L)'
;MPTTTLQGKTLSTVELNWKEVFYTNCGMVSASNVDQELTWCRTDFAAIGVDYAHLLSRRENDWYPHYIHNLDNLVRFGGLYPTIHVQADIRRTRLLGATPTYEGGCMLVRAKDRIYKMSHLKGKRIGLSKSLNTLKADWWRITEHYGILNMLMLNDMSIEDVEIVEFPDADDWYTDPKMCGPVNSATEFYMGKVDHKRTLITRPLETALLEGKVDAIYTHSKTWQHLQEDTGKIAAIEDLSRHPDWRLQANNEPAVITCSDVMAEQHPELVVTFLKAMIKVGRWANEHKHAAAVILDRQTYYRDVEDTYQCIKHIDMVPSLSPKNLAQIEIGKDFM
;
A
#
# COMPACT_ATOMS: atom_id res chain seq x y z
N MET A 1 -32.84 1.63 -6.88
CA MET A 1 -31.65 2.16 -6.24
C MET A 1 -30.69 2.66 -7.31
N PRO A 2 -29.96 3.75 -7.12
CA PRO A 2 -29.10 4.24 -8.17
C PRO A 2 -27.96 3.25 -8.42
N THR A 3 -27.84 2.78 -9.63
CA THR A 3 -26.74 1.95 -10.10
C THR A 3 -25.65 2.89 -10.61
N THR A 4 -24.51 2.92 -9.94
CA THR A 4 -23.36 3.69 -10.43
C THR A 4 -22.53 2.83 -11.35
N THR A 5 -22.34 3.28 -12.58
CA THR A 5 -21.51 2.58 -13.57
C THR A 5 -20.19 3.30 -13.70
N LEU A 6 -19.07 2.64 -13.38
CA LEU A 6 -17.73 3.13 -13.62
C LEU A 6 -17.13 2.33 -14.78
N GLN A 7 -16.86 2.98 -15.91
CA GLN A 7 -16.22 2.40 -17.10
C GLN A 7 -16.80 1.02 -17.51
N GLY A 8 -18.13 0.87 -17.46
CA GLY A 8 -18.82 -0.37 -17.84
C GLY A 8 -18.91 -1.46 -16.77
N LYS A 9 -18.28 -1.30 -15.59
CA LYS A 9 -18.59 -2.14 -14.43
C LYS A 9 -19.76 -1.54 -13.65
N THR A 10 -20.78 -2.34 -13.44
CA THR A 10 -21.92 -1.98 -12.61
C THR A 10 -21.52 -2.13 -11.15
N LEU A 11 -21.48 -1.00 -10.45
CA LEU A 11 -21.39 -1.00 -8.99
C LEU A 11 -22.80 -1.29 -8.47
N SER A 12 -23.19 -2.56 -8.37
CA SER A 12 -24.47 -2.92 -7.79
C SER A 12 -24.39 -2.90 -6.28
N THR A 13 -25.27 -2.15 -5.65
CA THR A 13 -25.64 -2.40 -4.25
C THR A 13 -26.46 -3.70 -4.24
N VAL A 14 -25.79 -4.83 -4.04
CA VAL A 14 -26.46 -6.06 -3.66
C VAL A 14 -27.10 -5.76 -2.30
N GLU A 15 -28.31 -6.26 -2.07
CA GLU A 15 -28.94 -6.21 -0.74
C GLU A 15 -28.06 -7.05 0.20
N LEU A 16 -27.22 -6.35 1.00
CA LEU A 16 -26.21 -6.99 1.81
C LEU A 16 -26.85 -7.58 3.06
N ASN A 17 -26.55 -8.85 3.30
CA ASN A 17 -26.79 -9.44 4.59
C ASN A 17 -25.67 -9.01 5.54
N TRP A 18 -25.90 -7.98 6.36
CA TRP A 18 -24.95 -7.41 7.33
C TRP A 18 -24.49 -8.37 8.44
N LYS A 19 -24.67 -9.66 8.25
CA LYS A 19 -24.06 -10.72 9.04
C LYS A 19 -22.69 -11.16 8.54
N GLU A 20 -22.19 -10.52 7.49
CA GLU A 20 -20.86 -10.76 6.94
C GLU A 20 -20.17 -9.42 6.68
N VAL A 21 -18.94 -9.26 7.20
CA VAL A 21 -18.05 -8.13 6.96
C VAL A 21 -16.76 -8.66 6.36
N PHE A 22 -16.41 -8.13 5.20
CA PHE A 22 -15.12 -8.43 4.57
C PHE A 22 -14.04 -7.47 5.03
N TYR A 23 -12.80 -7.95 4.99
CA TYR A 23 -11.63 -7.10 5.14
C TYR A 23 -10.59 -7.41 4.06
N THR A 24 -9.73 -6.42 3.79
CA THR A 24 -8.57 -6.57 2.91
C THR A 24 -7.36 -5.88 3.53
N ASN A 25 -6.17 -6.42 3.24
CA ASN A 25 -4.90 -5.88 3.69
C ASN A 25 -3.91 -5.78 2.52
N CYS A 26 -3.24 -4.64 2.39
CA CYS A 26 -1.97 -4.59 1.69
C CYS A 26 -0.85 -5.27 2.48
N GLY A 27 0.27 -5.59 1.85
CA GLY A 27 1.50 -6.06 2.50
C GLY A 27 2.20 -4.93 3.25
N MET A 28 1.53 -4.34 4.24
CA MET A 28 1.96 -3.17 4.98
C MET A 28 2.00 -3.45 6.48
N VAL A 29 2.68 -2.59 7.22
CA VAL A 29 2.71 -2.64 8.68
C VAL A 29 1.43 -2.03 9.25
N SER A 30 0.54 -2.87 9.79
CA SER A 30 -0.68 -2.41 10.44
C SER A 30 -1.17 -3.37 11.52
N ALA A 31 -2.04 -2.89 12.42
CA ALA A 31 -2.71 -3.74 13.40
C ALA A 31 -3.50 -4.87 12.73
N SER A 32 -4.14 -4.62 11.59
CA SER A 32 -4.90 -5.62 10.86
C SER A 32 -4.02 -6.76 10.32
N ASN A 33 -2.80 -6.45 9.88
CA ASN A 33 -1.85 -7.48 9.48
C ASN A 33 -1.41 -8.35 10.67
N VAL A 34 -1.22 -7.74 11.85
CA VAL A 34 -0.94 -8.49 13.09
C VAL A 34 -2.13 -9.36 13.49
N ASP A 35 -3.37 -8.89 13.35
CA ASP A 35 -4.58 -9.63 13.69
C ASP A 35 -4.82 -10.88 12.83
N GLN A 36 -4.11 -11.03 11.70
CA GLN A 36 -4.21 -12.26 10.87
C GLN A 36 -3.87 -13.53 11.68
N GLU A 37 -2.97 -13.42 12.65
CA GLU A 37 -2.59 -14.54 13.52
C GLU A 37 -3.30 -14.50 14.88
N LEU A 38 -3.61 -13.30 15.42
CA LEU A 38 -4.28 -13.17 16.71
C LEU A 38 -5.78 -13.49 16.63
N THR A 39 -6.40 -13.23 15.49
CA THR A 39 -7.82 -13.50 15.20
C THR A 39 -8.83 -12.84 16.15
N TRP A 40 -8.42 -11.77 16.83
CA TRP A 40 -9.25 -11.12 17.84
C TRP A 40 -10.43 -10.38 17.21
N CYS A 41 -10.22 -9.76 16.04
CA CYS A 41 -11.30 -9.12 15.31
C CYS A 41 -12.39 -10.14 14.92
N ARG A 42 -11.96 -11.28 14.38
CA ARG A 42 -12.89 -12.39 14.06
C ARG A 42 -13.67 -12.87 15.28
N THR A 43 -13.01 -12.97 16.44
CA THR A 43 -13.63 -13.38 17.70
C THR A 43 -14.67 -12.37 18.17
N ASP A 44 -14.31 -11.05 18.13
CA ASP A 44 -15.19 -9.98 18.58
C ASP A 44 -16.41 -9.83 17.65
N PHE A 45 -16.25 -10.01 16.34
CA PHE A 45 -17.36 -10.03 15.38
C PHE A 45 -18.28 -11.26 15.56
N ALA A 46 -17.70 -12.43 15.77
CA ALA A 46 -18.49 -13.65 16.05
C ALA A 46 -19.35 -13.50 17.29
N ALA A 47 -18.87 -12.78 18.31
CA ALA A 47 -19.64 -12.53 19.54
C ALA A 47 -20.91 -11.70 19.29
N ILE A 48 -20.99 -10.93 18.22
CA ILE A 48 -22.18 -10.18 17.79
C ILE A 48 -22.94 -10.85 16.63
N GLY A 49 -22.60 -12.10 16.30
CA GLY A 49 -23.27 -12.88 15.26
C GLY A 49 -22.92 -12.49 13.83
N VAL A 50 -21.74 -11.89 13.61
CA VAL A 50 -21.24 -11.44 12.30
C VAL A 50 -19.99 -12.25 11.92
N ASP A 51 -19.91 -12.71 10.67
CA ASP A 51 -18.70 -13.31 10.10
C ASP A 51 -17.74 -12.22 9.62
N TYR A 52 -16.49 -12.27 10.08
CA TYR A 52 -15.42 -11.36 9.64
C TYR A 52 -14.41 -12.13 8.81
N ALA A 53 -14.43 -11.94 7.50
CA ALA A 53 -13.74 -12.79 6.55
C ALA A 53 -12.83 -11.99 5.61
N HIS A 54 -11.73 -12.60 5.16
CA HIS A 54 -10.92 -12.01 4.11
C HIS A 54 -11.72 -11.89 2.81
N LEU A 55 -11.56 -10.79 2.06
CA LEU A 55 -12.30 -10.54 0.82
C LEU A 55 -12.26 -11.75 -0.14
N LEU A 56 -11.07 -12.30 -0.35
CA LEU A 56 -10.88 -13.44 -1.26
C LEU A 56 -11.25 -14.80 -0.66
N SER A 57 -11.86 -14.86 0.53
CA SER A 57 -12.38 -16.12 1.06
C SER A 57 -13.60 -16.63 0.27
N ARG A 58 -14.19 -15.78 -0.56
CA ARG A 58 -15.27 -16.12 -1.49
C ARG A 58 -14.73 -16.21 -2.90
N ARG A 59 -15.18 -17.22 -3.67
CA ARG A 59 -14.73 -17.47 -5.04
C ARG A 59 -15.08 -16.39 -6.03
N GLU A 60 -16.22 -15.72 -5.82
CA GLU A 60 -16.76 -14.66 -6.65
C GLU A 60 -16.03 -13.32 -6.46
N ASN A 61 -15.26 -13.18 -5.40
CA ASN A 61 -14.55 -11.94 -5.12
C ASN A 61 -13.21 -11.87 -5.87
N ASP A 62 -12.95 -10.69 -6.39
CA ASP A 62 -11.67 -10.27 -6.94
C ASP A 62 -11.05 -9.16 -6.07
N TRP A 63 -9.92 -8.59 -6.49
CA TRP A 63 -9.25 -7.53 -5.76
C TRP A 63 -9.82 -6.13 -5.98
N TYR A 64 -10.73 -5.91 -6.92
CA TYR A 64 -11.25 -4.58 -7.19
C TYR A 64 -11.89 -3.90 -5.99
N PRO A 65 -12.64 -4.58 -5.10
CA PRO A 65 -13.20 -3.93 -3.91
C PRO A 65 -12.13 -3.28 -3.03
N HIS A 66 -10.91 -3.81 -2.99
CA HIS A 66 -9.79 -3.19 -2.28
C HIS A 66 -9.41 -1.82 -2.86
N TYR A 67 -9.55 -1.62 -4.16
CA TYR A 67 -9.11 -0.40 -4.87
C TYR A 67 -10.24 0.58 -5.18
N ILE A 68 -11.45 0.09 -5.41
CA ILE A 68 -12.60 0.93 -5.80
C ILE A 68 -13.73 0.95 -4.77
N HIS A 69 -13.59 0.23 -3.66
CA HIS A 69 -14.52 0.16 -2.52
C HIS A 69 -15.98 -0.09 -2.93
N ASN A 70 -16.23 -0.96 -3.90
CA ASN A 70 -17.57 -1.24 -4.42
C ASN A 70 -18.38 -2.23 -3.57
N LEU A 71 -17.92 -2.58 -2.38
CA LEU A 71 -18.66 -3.36 -1.37
C LEU A 71 -18.92 -2.51 -0.13
N ASP A 72 -20.18 -2.44 0.30
CA ASP A 72 -20.57 -1.67 1.48
C ASP A 72 -20.13 -2.30 2.79
N ASN A 73 -20.06 -3.63 2.85
CA ASN A 73 -19.63 -4.41 4.01
C ASN A 73 -18.12 -4.70 4.02
N LEU A 74 -17.30 -3.84 3.43
CA LEU A 74 -15.85 -3.98 3.38
C LEU A 74 -15.17 -2.99 4.33
N VAL A 75 -14.23 -3.49 5.14
CA VAL A 75 -13.20 -2.70 5.81
C VAL A 75 -11.88 -2.89 5.07
N ARG A 76 -11.31 -1.80 4.59
CA ARG A 76 -10.09 -1.81 3.79
C ARG A 76 -8.91 -1.27 4.57
N PHE A 77 -7.79 -2.00 4.53
CA PHE A 77 -6.47 -1.54 4.97
C PHE A 77 -5.54 -1.42 3.79
N GLY A 78 -4.93 -0.27 3.60
CA GLY A 78 -3.98 -0.12 2.50
C GLY A 78 -3.48 1.30 2.34
N GLY A 79 -2.74 1.51 1.27
CA GLY A 79 -2.13 2.79 0.96
C GLY A 79 -3.14 3.92 0.73
N LEU A 80 -2.64 5.14 0.82
CA LEU A 80 -3.41 6.37 0.82
C LEU A 80 -4.06 6.69 -0.54
N TYR A 81 -3.32 6.59 -1.64
CA TYR A 81 -3.76 7.10 -2.94
C TYR A 81 -5.04 6.44 -3.49
N PRO A 82 -5.23 5.11 -3.40
CA PRO A 82 -6.51 4.50 -3.78
C PRO A 82 -7.68 5.04 -2.96
N THR A 83 -7.47 5.35 -1.69
CA THR A 83 -8.52 5.89 -0.81
C THR A 83 -8.91 7.31 -1.20
N ILE A 84 -7.94 8.17 -1.54
CA ILE A 84 -8.23 9.53 -2.04
C ILE A 84 -9.01 9.46 -3.34
N HIS A 85 -8.57 8.63 -4.29
CA HIS A 85 -9.26 8.43 -5.56
C HIS A 85 -10.72 7.95 -5.36
N VAL A 86 -10.93 6.98 -4.48
CA VAL A 86 -12.29 6.50 -4.19
C VAL A 86 -13.17 7.63 -3.64
N GLN A 87 -12.66 8.39 -2.69
CA GLN A 87 -13.41 9.49 -2.07
C GLN A 87 -13.71 10.62 -3.05
N ALA A 88 -12.78 10.91 -3.97
CA ALA A 88 -12.93 12.00 -4.95
C ALA A 88 -13.83 11.61 -6.14
N ASP A 89 -13.64 10.39 -6.68
CA ASP A 89 -14.13 10.07 -8.03
C ASP A 89 -15.15 8.92 -8.06
N ILE A 90 -15.26 8.12 -6.98
CA ILE A 90 -16.08 6.90 -7.02
C ILE A 90 -17.25 6.98 -6.03
N ARG A 91 -16.96 7.10 -4.74
CA ARG A 91 -17.99 7.09 -3.70
C ARG A 91 -17.49 7.62 -2.37
N ARG A 92 -18.43 8.04 -1.53
CA ARG A 92 -18.13 8.45 -0.17
C ARG A 92 -17.69 7.25 0.70
N THR A 93 -16.62 7.49 1.45
CA THR A 93 -16.06 6.54 2.43
C THR A 93 -15.79 7.25 3.75
N ARG A 94 -15.57 6.49 4.81
CA ARG A 94 -15.16 7.01 6.11
C ARG A 94 -13.76 6.56 6.43
N LEU A 95 -12.90 7.50 6.77
CA LEU A 95 -11.58 7.24 7.31
C LEU A 95 -11.73 6.89 8.80
N LEU A 96 -11.29 5.69 9.17
CA LEU A 96 -11.40 5.16 10.53
C LEU A 96 -10.11 5.30 11.33
N GLY A 97 -8.97 5.36 10.67
CA GLY A 97 -7.67 5.50 11.29
C GLY A 97 -6.54 5.39 10.29
N ALA A 98 -5.34 5.71 10.73
CA ALA A 98 -4.13 5.61 9.94
C ALA A 98 -2.93 5.14 10.78
N THR A 99 -1.99 4.45 10.15
CA THR A 99 -0.72 4.03 10.73
C THR A 99 0.41 4.48 9.80
N PRO A 100 1.30 5.38 10.23
CA PRO A 100 2.44 5.80 9.41
C PRO A 100 3.56 4.75 9.49
N THR A 101 4.26 4.48 8.39
CA THR A 101 5.35 3.50 8.34
C THR A 101 6.73 4.13 8.15
N TYR A 102 6.82 5.37 7.67
CA TYR A 102 8.07 6.15 7.51
C TYR A 102 9.15 5.46 6.65
N GLU A 103 8.76 4.85 5.55
CA GLU A 103 9.71 4.07 4.75
C GLU A 103 10.53 4.89 3.74
N GLY A 104 10.26 6.17 3.57
CA GLY A 104 11.04 7.01 2.65
C GLY A 104 10.84 6.62 1.18
N GLY A 105 11.94 6.51 0.46
CA GLY A 105 12.04 6.09 -0.93
C GLY A 105 13.42 6.45 -1.48
N CYS A 106 13.87 5.74 -2.52
CA CYS A 106 15.22 5.86 -3.06
C CYS A 106 15.25 6.16 -4.55
N MET A 107 16.22 6.97 -4.99
CA MET A 107 16.61 7.07 -6.39
C MET A 107 17.69 6.04 -6.69
N LEU A 108 17.39 5.10 -7.57
CA LEU A 108 18.26 3.97 -7.93
C LEU A 108 18.88 4.17 -9.31
N VAL A 109 20.14 3.80 -9.42
CA VAL A 109 20.92 3.79 -10.66
C VAL A 109 21.70 2.47 -10.78
N ARG A 110 22.16 2.12 -11.98
CA ARG A 110 23.11 1.00 -12.12
C ARG A 110 24.48 1.41 -11.56
N ALA A 111 25.06 0.58 -10.70
CA ALA A 111 26.35 0.84 -10.08
C ALA A 111 27.49 1.10 -11.08
N LYS A 112 27.45 0.44 -12.26
CA LYS A 112 28.44 0.60 -13.33
C LYS A 112 28.41 1.97 -14.04
N ASP A 113 27.31 2.73 -13.94
CA ASP A 113 27.11 3.94 -14.74
C ASP A 113 27.79 5.18 -14.14
N ARG A 114 28.44 5.04 -12.97
CA ARG A 114 29.18 6.12 -12.29
C ARG A 114 28.33 7.36 -11.99
N ILE A 115 27.04 7.18 -11.77
CA ILE A 115 26.11 8.22 -11.29
C ILE A 115 26.12 8.14 -9.77
N TYR A 116 26.62 9.16 -9.08
CA TYR A 116 26.85 9.13 -7.64
C TYR A 116 26.00 10.13 -6.85
N LYS A 117 25.29 11.03 -7.53
CA LYS A 117 24.43 12.05 -6.93
C LYS A 117 23.39 12.53 -7.93
N MET A 118 22.33 13.15 -7.44
CA MET A 118 21.20 13.61 -8.24
C MET A 118 21.61 14.55 -9.38
N SER A 119 22.54 15.46 -9.17
CA SER A 119 23.00 16.39 -10.23
C SER A 119 23.65 15.70 -11.46
N HIS A 120 24.06 14.44 -11.32
CA HIS A 120 24.56 13.64 -12.46
C HIS A 120 23.42 13.10 -13.33
N LEU A 121 22.15 13.28 -12.91
CA LEU A 121 20.97 12.90 -13.68
C LEU A 121 20.53 13.99 -14.69
N LYS A 122 21.16 15.14 -14.73
CA LYS A 122 20.83 16.17 -15.74
C LYS A 122 20.98 15.62 -17.15
N GLY A 123 19.90 15.74 -17.94
CA GLY A 123 19.78 15.18 -19.29
C GLY A 123 19.73 13.63 -19.35
N LYS A 124 19.48 12.96 -18.23
CA LYS A 124 19.35 11.50 -18.16
C LYS A 124 17.89 11.07 -18.13
N ARG A 125 17.65 9.81 -18.44
CA ARG A 125 16.33 9.20 -18.49
C ARG A 125 15.97 8.64 -17.11
N ILE A 126 14.84 9.09 -16.58
CA ILE A 126 14.24 8.52 -15.35
C ILE A 126 12.98 7.76 -15.75
N GLY A 127 12.89 6.50 -15.34
CA GLY A 127 11.74 5.66 -15.63
C GLY A 127 10.56 6.00 -14.70
N LEU A 128 9.34 5.90 -15.23
CA LEU A 128 8.09 6.12 -14.53
C LEU A 128 7.07 5.07 -14.96
N SER A 129 6.46 4.39 -13.99
CA SER A 129 5.39 3.42 -14.26
C SER A 129 4.17 4.08 -14.89
N LYS A 130 3.43 3.31 -15.69
CA LYS A 130 2.16 3.71 -16.27
C LYS A 130 1.21 2.52 -16.31
N SER A 131 0.23 2.51 -15.41
CA SER A 131 -0.86 1.53 -15.46
C SER A 131 -1.77 1.80 -16.66
N LEU A 132 -2.08 0.77 -17.42
CA LEU A 132 -3.12 0.81 -18.47
C LEU A 132 -4.50 0.48 -17.89
N ASN A 133 -4.58 0.08 -16.62
CA ASN A 133 -5.83 -0.17 -15.91
C ASN A 133 -6.42 1.14 -15.41
N THR A 134 -7.48 1.58 -16.08
CA THR A 134 -8.16 2.85 -15.78
C THR A 134 -9.28 2.74 -14.74
N LEU A 135 -9.53 1.54 -14.19
CA LEU A 135 -10.57 1.33 -13.17
C LEU A 135 -10.16 1.74 -11.76
N LYS A 136 -8.88 1.98 -11.54
CA LYS A 136 -8.30 2.34 -10.25
C LYS A 136 -7.23 3.42 -10.40
N ALA A 137 -6.87 4.07 -9.28
CA ALA A 137 -5.72 4.95 -9.28
C ALA A 137 -4.43 4.19 -9.64
N ASP A 138 -3.59 4.79 -10.47
CA ASP A 138 -2.22 4.33 -10.71
C ASP A 138 -1.31 4.75 -9.55
N TRP A 139 -1.49 4.07 -8.42
CA TRP A 139 -0.80 4.42 -7.17
C TRP A 139 0.72 4.24 -7.24
N TRP A 140 1.22 3.35 -8.12
CA TRP A 140 2.65 3.22 -8.38
C TRP A 140 3.19 4.49 -9.01
N ARG A 141 2.58 4.94 -10.12
CA ARG A 141 2.96 6.17 -10.82
C ARG A 141 2.88 7.38 -9.89
N ILE A 142 1.81 7.51 -9.11
CA ILE A 142 1.64 8.61 -8.16
C ILE A 142 2.79 8.64 -7.16
N THR A 143 3.10 7.48 -6.56
CA THR A 143 4.20 7.35 -5.59
C THR A 143 5.56 7.69 -6.21
N GLU A 144 5.85 7.12 -7.38
CA GLU A 144 7.11 7.31 -8.08
C GLU A 144 7.28 8.77 -8.53
N HIS A 145 6.25 9.35 -9.12
CA HIS A 145 6.29 10.74 -9.58
C HIS A 145 6.50 11.72 -8.43
N TYR A 146 5.78 11.54 -7.33
CA TYR A 146 5.96 12.38 -6.13
C TYR A 146 7.38 12.25 -5.56
N GLY A 147 7.92 11.04 -5.49
CA GLY A 147 9.29 10.81 -5.04
C GLY A 147 10.35 11.43 -5.95
N ILE A 148 10.19 11.30 -7.27
CA ILE A 148 11.07 11.93 -8.25
C ILE A 148 11.08 13.45 -8.06
N LEU A 149 9.91 14.10 -7.98
CA LEU A 149 9.80 15.54 -7.80
C LEU A 149 10.46 16.01 -6.49
N ASN A 150 10.22 15.32 -5.38
CA ASN A 150 10.84 15.64 -4.10
C ASN A 150 12.38 15.55 -4.15
N MET A 151 12.89 14.49 -4.77
CA MET A 151 14.35 14.31 -4.89
C MET A 151 15.00 15.33 -5.82
N LEU A 152 14.36 15.68 -6.92
CA LEU A 152 14.84 16.74 -7.79
C LEU A 152 14.86 18.09 -7.05
N MET A 153 13.76 18.45 -6.38
CA MET A 153 13.65 19.70 -5.61
C MET A 153 14.72 19.79 -4.50
N LEU A 154 14.95 18.72 -3.75
CA LEU A 154 15.98 18.67 -2.69
C LEU A 154 17.41 18.87 -3.21
N ASN A 155 17.63 18.71 -4.50
CA ASN A 155 18.92 18.81 -5.15
C ASN A 155 18.99 19.99 -6.14
N ASP A 156 18.16 21.02 -5.96
CA ASP A 156 18.09 22.21 -6.82
C ASP A 156 17.91 21.87 -8.31
N MET A 157 17.10 20.86 -8.59
CA MET A 157 16.74 20.38 -9.92
C MET A 157 15.22 20.43 -10.12
N SER A 158 14.81 20.42 -11.37
CA SER A 158 13.41 20.36 -11.76
C SER A 158 13.15 19.20 -12.74
N ILE A 159 11.88 18.95 -13.09
CA ILE A 159 11.52 17.89 -14.02
C ILE A 159 12.04 18.14 -15.44
N GLU A 160 12.27 19.41 -15.79
CA GLU A 160 12.83 19.85 -17.07
C GLU A 160 14.34 19.52 -17.21
N ASP A 161 15.02 19.25 -16.10
CA ASP A 161 16.42 18.82 -16.11
C ASP A 161 16.62 17.36 -16.51
N VAL A 162 15.56 16.57 -16.62
CA VAL A 162 15.61 15.13 -16.87
C VAL A 162 14.62 14.71 -17.96
N GLU A 163 14.79 13.53 -18.55
CA GLU A 163 13.83 12.91 -19.47
C GLU A 163 13.01 11.86 -18.73
N ILE A 164 11.70 12.03 -18.66
CA ILE A 164 10.79 11.00 -18.10
C ILE A 164 10.41 10.01 -19.17
N VAL A 165 10.69 8.72 -18.94
CA VAL A 165 10.35 7.61 -19.83
C VAL A 165 9.29 6.75 -19.18
N GLU A 166 8.09 6.69 -19.78
CA GLU A 166 6.98 5.90 -19.28
C GLU A 166 7.11 4.41 -19.66
N PHE A 167 6.78 3.54 -18.69
CA PHE A 167 6.73 2.09 -18.87
C PHE A 167 5.30 1.59 -18.65
N PRO A 168 4.55 1.35 -19.73
CA PRO A 168 3.19 0.85 -19.65
C PRO A 168 3.14 -0.60 -19.15
N ASP A 169 2.19 -0.88 -18.27
CA ASP A 169 1.87 -2.21 -17.74
C ASP A 169 0.36 -2.43 -17.80
N ALA A 170 -0.06 -3.62 -18.18
CA ALA A 170 -1.49 -3.97 -18.24
C ALA A 170 -2.17 -3.85 -16.88
N ASP A 171 -1.43 -4.15 -15.81
CA ASP A 171 -1.88 -4.02 -14.44
C ASP A 171 -3.26 -4.69 -14.21
N ASP A 172 -3.39 -5.92 -14.71
CA ASP A 172 -4.65 -6.69 -14.78
C ASP A 172 -4.73 -7.83 -13.78
N TRP A 173 -3.72 -8.00 -12.94
CA TRP A 173 -3.61 -9.08 -11.94
C TRP A 173 -4.77 -9.13 -10.93
N TYR A 174 -5.51 -8.04 -10.79
CA TYR A 174 -6.63 -7.91 -9.83
C TYR A 174 -7.79 -8.87 -10.11
N THR A 175 -7.89 -9.35 -11.34
CA THR A 175 -8.88 -10.33 -11.77
C THR A 175 -8.25 -11.63 -12.26
N ASP A 176 -6.92 -11.75 -12.25
CA ASP A 176 -6.24 -12.98 -12.63
C ASP A 176 -6.66 -14.13 -11.68
N PRO A 177 -7.21 -15.22 -12.19
CA PRO A 177 -7.62 -16.37 -11.37
C PRO A 177 -6.48 -16.98 -10.52
N LYS A 178 -5.22 -16.76 -10.90
CA LYS A 178 -4.07 -17.18 -10.10
C LYS A 178 -3.87 -16.32 -8.85
N MET A 179 -4.21 -15.06 -8.95
CA MET A 179 -4.11 -14.08 -7.86
C MET A 179 -5.40 -13.95 -7.06
N CYS A 180 -6.53 -14.34 -7.64
CA CYS A 180 -7.83 -14.43 -6.99
C CYS A 180 -8.12 -15.87 -6.54
N GLY A 181 -9.29 -16.07 -5.95
CA GLY A 181 -9.77 -17.36 -5.51
C GLY A 181 -9.39 -17.65 -4.06
N PRO A 182 -10.00 -18.69 -3.46
CA PRO A 182 -10.16 -18.69 -2.01
C PRO A 182 -8.85 -18.68 -1.26
N VAL A 183 -8.67 -17.61 -0.49
CA VAL A 183 -7.66 -17.48 0.58
C VAL A 183 -8.36 -16.92 1.82
N ASN A 184 -7.96 -17.39 3.00
CA ASN A 184 -8.66 -17.11 4.24
C ASN A 184 -7.98 -15.99 5.07
N SER A 185 -6.80 -15.55 4.65
CA SER A 185 -6.04 -14.50 5.33
C SER A 185 -5.08 -13.79 4.38
N ALA A 186 -4.64 -12.59 4.79
CA ALA A 186 -3.57 -11.89 4.08
C ALA A 186 -2.24 -12.70 4.12
N THR A 187 -1.95 -13.38 5.22
CA THR A 187 -0.76 -14.27 5.32
C THR A 187 -0.79 -15.34 4.24
N GLU A 188 -1.92 -16.04 4.08
CA GLU A 188 -2.07 -17.07 3.05
C GLU A 188 -1.90 -16.49 1.63
N PHE A 189 -2.42 -15.30 1.39
CA PHE A 189 -2.26 -14.62 0.11
C PHE A 189 -0.79 -14.27 -0.18
N TYR A 190 -0.12 -13.58 0.74
CA TYR A 190 1.26 -13.11 0.52
C TYR A 190 2.26 -14.26 0.46
N MET A 191 2.11 -15.30 1.26
CA MET A 191 3.00 -16.44 1.23
C MET A 191 2.70 -17.44 0.10
N GLY A 192 1.43 -17.60 -0.25
CA GLY A 192 0.99 -18.65 -1.19
C GLY A 192 0.86 -18.16 -2.62
N LYS A 193 0.31 -16.95 -2.85
CA LYS A 193 0.01 -16.47 -4.20
C LYS A 193 1.02 -15.44 -4.72
N VAL A 194 1.52 -14.55 -3.87
CA VAL A 194 2.41 -13.47 -4.30
C VAL A 194 3.87 -13.91 -4.28
N ASP A 195 4.24 -14.85 -3.38
CA ASP A 195 5.65 -15.17 -3.07
C ASP A 195 6.47 -13.87 -2.90
N HIS A 196 5.97 -13.00 -2.04
CA HIS A 196 6.34 -11.59 -1.93
C HIS A 196 7.84 -11.34 -1.70
N LYS A 197 8.58 -12.35 -1.21
CA LYS A 197 10.03 -12.24 -1.01
C LYS A 197 10.84 -12.50 -2.28
N ARG A 198 10.21 -12.96 -3.37
CA ARG A 198 10.87 -13.31 -4.64
C ARG A 198 10.44 -12.46 -5.83
N THR A 199 9.23 -11.89 -5.81
CA THR A 199 8.61 -11.26 -6.99
C THR A 199 8.96 -9.79 -7.21
N LEU A 200 9.72 -9.15 -6.33
CA LEU A 200 10.00 -7.71 -6.41
C LEU A 200 10.83 -7.27 -7.65
N ILE A 201 11.49 -8.22 -8.33
CA ILE A 201 12.41 -7.91 -9.45
C ILE A 201 11.71 -7.95 -10.81
N THR A 202 10.42 -8.28 -10.87
CA THR A 202 9.75 -8.59 -12.14
C THR A 202 8.95 -7.45 -12.75
N ARG A 203 8.90 -6.28 -12.12
CA ARG A 203 8.19 -5.14 -12.70
C ARG A 203 8.93 -4.59 -13.92
N PRO A 204 8.20 -4.10 -14.94
CA PRO A 204 8.80 -3.53 -16.15
C PRO A 204 9.83 -2.44 -15.88
N LEU A 205 9.60 -1.62 -14.84
CA LEU A 205 10.45 -0.48 -14.49
C LEU A 205 11.83 -0.92 -13.97
N GLU A 206 11.88 -1.86 -13.02
CA GLU A 206 13.13 -2.40 -12.48
C GLU A 206 13.92 -3.14 -13.57
N THR A 207 13.22 -3.90 -14.40
CA THR A 207 13.83 -4.58 -15.56
C THR A 207 14.44 -3.56 -16.52
N ALA A 208 13.73 -2.46 -16.81
CA ALA A 208 14.23 -1.40 -17.68
C ALA A 208 15.50 -0.73 -17.15
N LEU A 209 15.61 -0.52 -15.82
CA LEU A 209 16.84 -0.03 -15.21
C LEU A 209 18.00 -1.02 -15.43
N LEU A 210 17.81 -2.29 -15.12
CA LEU A 210 18.84 -3.33 -15.25
C LEU A 210 19.32 -3.50 -16.69
N GLU A 211 18.41 -3.41 -17.66
CA GLU A 211 18.70 -3.49 -19.10
C GLU A 211 19.29 -2.19 -19.67
N GLY A 212 19.28 -1.08 -18.97
CA GLY A 212 19.81 0.21 -19.42
C GLY A 212 18.87 0.99 -20.33
N LYS A 213 17.58 0.68 -20.32
CA LYS A 213 16.56 1.46 -21.04
C LYS A 213 16.34 2.83 -20.41
N VAL A 214 16.58 2.92 -19.10
CA VAL A 214 16.62 4.17 -18.31
C VAL A 214 17.89 4.23 -17.49
N ASP A 215 18.21 5.42 -16.98
CA ASP A 215 19.43 5.67 -16.23
C ASP A 215 19.17 5.65 -14.72
N ALA A 216 17.94 5.98 -14.32
CA ALA A 216 17.49 5.94 -12.94
C ALA A 216 16.00 5.55 -12.83
N ILE A 217 15.60 5.08 -11.64
CA ILE A 217 14.21 4.89 -11.23
C ILE A 217 14.04 5.31 -9.77
N TYR A 218 12.82 5.70 -9.41
CA TYR A 218 12.43 5.85 -8.00
C TYR A 218 11.77 4.57 -7.51
N THR A 219 12.05 4.18 -6.27
CA THR A 219 11.38 3.04 -5.62
C THR A 219 11.38 3.19 -4.10
N HIS A 220 10.62 2.35 -3.40
CA HIS A 220 10.65 2.26 -1.95
C HIS A 220 12.01 1.72 -1.44
N SER A 221 12.46 2.18 -0.29
CA SER A 221 13.72 1.73 0.32
C SER A 221 13.85 0.22 0.43
N LYS A 222 12.75 -0.47 0.73
CA LYS A 222 12.73 -1.93 0.82
C LYS A 222 12.96 -2.62 -0.52
N THR A 223 12.31 -2.16 -1.55
CA THR A 223 12.54 -2.65 -2.92
C THR A 223 13.99 -2.46 -3.33
N TRP A 224 14.59 -1.31 -2.96
CA TRP A 224 16.01 -1.07 -3.20
C TRP A 224 16.92 -2.08 -2.51
N GLN A 225 16.70 -2.39 -1.23
CA GLN A 225 17.50 -3.36 -0.51
C GLN A 225 17.47 -4.72 -1.19
N HIS A 226 16.29 -5.20 -1.56
CA HIS A 226 16.13 -6.48 -2.26
C HIS A 226 16.83 -6.48 -3.62
N LEU A 227 16.64 -5.44 -4.43
CA LEU A 227 17.31 -5.31 -5.72
C LEU A 227 18.83 -5.30 -5.61
N GLN A 228 19.37 -4.58 -4.62
CA GLN A 228 20.80 -4.52 -4.38
C GLN A 228 21.37 -5.88 -4.00
N GLU A 229 20.67 -6.59 -3.09
CA GLU A 229 21.09 -7.90 -2.62
C GLU A 229 21.02 -8.96 -3.71
N ASP A 230 19.93 -8.98 -4.48
CA ASP A 230 19.73 -9.99 -5.50
C ASP A 230 20.65 -9.81 -6.70
N THR A 231 20.99 -8.60 -7.06
CA THR A 231 21.79 -8.36 -8.28
C THR A 231 23.19 -7.83 -8.01
N GLY A 232 23.43 -7.10 -6.93
CA GLY A 232 24.66 -6.36 -6.67
C GLY A 232 24.99 -5.28 -7.72
N LYS A 233 24.04 -4.97 -8.62
CA LYS A 233 24.26 -4.11 -9.79
C LYS A 233 23.67 -2.70 -9.63
N ILE A 234 22.95 -2.48 -8.54
CA ILE A 234 22.18 -1.26 -8.27
C ILE A 234 22.82 -0.49 -7.13
N ALA A 235 22.72 0.84 -7.17
CA ALA A 235 23.12 1.74 -6.09
C ALA A 235 22.06 2.81 -5.87
N ALA A 236 21.80 3.19 -4.62
CA ALA A 236 21.01 4.36 -4.29
C ALA A 236 21.91 5.60 -4.29
N ILE A 237 21.46 6.66 -4.95
CA ILE A 237 22.16 7.96 -4.99
C ILE A 237 21.46 9.02 -4.16
N GLU A 238 20.20 8.79 -3.82
CA GLU A 238 19.40 9.60 -2.89
C GLU A 238 18.41 8.72 -2.15
N ASP A 239 18.13 9.07 -0.90
CA ASP A 239 17.23 8.32 -0.01
C ASP A 239 16.47 9.29 0.89
N LEU A 240 15.15 9.39 0.70
CA LEU A 240 14.28 10.29 1.45
C LEU A 240 14.19 9.92 2.94
N SER A 241 14.46 8.68 3.33
CA SER A 241 14.46 8.25 4.73
C SER A 241 15.56 8.91 5.56
N ARG A 242 16.59 9.45 4.91
CA ARG A 242 17.71 10.16 5.55
C ARG A 242 17.37 11.61 5.90
N HIS A 243 16.29 12.16 5.35
CA HIS A 243 15.85 13.51 5.63
C HIS A 243 14.97 13.54 6.89
N PRO A 244 15.20 14.49 7.80
CA PRO A 244 14.42 14.59 9.04
C PRO A 244 12.97 15.06 8.81
N ASP A 245 12.69 15.66 7.66
CA ASP A 245 11.34 16.12 7.31
C ASP A 245 10.49 14.97 6.79
N TRP A 246 9.64 14.45 7.65
CA TRP A 246 8.72 13.36 7.34
C TRP A 246 7.75 13.67 6.19
N ARG A 247 7.52 14.95 5.85
CA ARG A 247 6.63 15.37 4.76
C ARG A 247 7.20 15.04 3.38
N LEU A 248 8.49 14.78 3.27
CA LEU A 248 9.16 14.42 2.02
C LEU A 248 8.97 12.94 1.64
N GLN A 249 8.46 12.13 2.55
CA GLN A 249 8.28 10.70 2.30
C GLN A 249 7.18 10.46 1.27
N ALA A 250 7.54 9.85 0.15
CA ALA A 250 6.67 9.59 -0.97
C ALA A 250 6.46 8.08 -1.13
N ASN A 251 5.54 7.51 -0.34
CA ASN A 251 5.45 6.08 -0.17
C ASN A 251 4.01 5.56 -0.04
N ASN A 252 3.05 6.16 -0.74
CA ASN A 252 1.62 5.79 -0.64
C ASN A 252 1.12 5.69 0.82
N GLU A 253 1.66 6.53 1.70
CA GLU A 253 1.43 6.58 3.13
C GLU A 253 0.59 7.78 3.58
N PRO A 254 0.01 7.72 4.79
CA PRO A 254 0.03 6.61 5.74
C PRO A 254 -0.83 5.42 5.27
N ALA A 255 -0.60 4.23 5.85
CA ALA A 255 -1.56 3.15 5.70
C ALA A 255 -2.89 3.57 6.35
N VAL A 256 -3.98 3.54 5.60
CA VAL A 256 -5.28 4.02 6.04
C VAL A 256 -6.30 2.89 6.16
N ILE A 257 -7.21 3.08 7.10
CA ILE A 257 -8.36 2.20 7.32
C ILE A 257 -9.61 2.95 6.89
N THR A 258 -10.37 2.35 5.98
CA THR A 258 -11.62 2.92 5.50
C THR A 258 -12.74 1.90 5.45
N CYS A 259 -13.98 2.39 5.56
CA CYS A 259 -15.19 1.64 5.27
C CYS A 259 -16.14 2.49 4.41
N SER A 260 -17.24 1.90 3.95
CA SER A 260 -18.28 2.65 3.26
C SER A 260 -18.98 3.64 4.21
N ASP A 261 -19.53 4.71 3.63
CA ASP A 261 -20.41 5.65 4.33
C ASP A 261 -21.65 4.92 4.90
N VAL A 262 -22.17 3.95 4.13
CA VAL A 262 -23.32 3.11 4.51
C VAL A 262 -23.03 2.30 5.78
N MET A 263 -21.88 1.61 5.85
CA MET A 263 -21.50 0.88 7.06
C MET A 263 -21.39 1.82 8.26
N ALA A 264 -20.74 2.97 8.10
CA ALA A 264 -20.50 3.89 9.20
C ALA A 264 -21.80 4.53 9.74
N GLU A 265 -22.78 4.83 8.88
CA GLU A 265 -24.02 5.51 9.25
C GLU A 265 -25.13 4.56 9.69
N GLN A 266 -25.23 3.39 9.03
CA GLN A 266 -26.33 2.45 9.29
C GLN A 266 -25.95 1.30 10.22
N HIS A 267 -24.63 0.99 10.34
CA HIS A 267 -24.10 -0.09 11.16
C HIS A 267 -22.89 0.36 12.00
N PRO A 268 -23.03 1.44 12.80
CA PRO A 268 -21.94 1.95 13.63
C PRO A 268 -21.42 0.92 14.65
N GLU A 269 -22.25 -0.05 15.05
CA GLU A 269 -21.86 -1.15 15.95
C GLU A 269 -20.74 -2.02 15.32
N LEU A 270 -20.75 -2.23 13.99
CA LEU A 270 -19.70 -2.96 13.28
C LEU A 270 -18.39 -2.17 13.30
N VAL A 271 -18.46 -0.86 13.03
CA VAL A 271 -17.28 0.03 13.06
C VAL A 271 -16.69 0.09 14.46
N VAL A 272 -17.52 0.20 15.49
CA VAL A 272 -17.07 0.24 16.90
C VAL A 272 -16.41 -1.10 17.29
N THR A 273 -17.02 -2.23 16.94
CA THR A 273 -16.46 -3.57 17.20
C THR A 273 -15.09 -3.70 16.55
N PHE A 274 -14.99 -3.32 15.27
CA PHE A 274 -13.75 -3.32 14.51
C PHE A 274 -12.67 -2.44 15.18
N LEU A 275 -12.96 -1.18 15.48
CA LEU A 275 -12.00 -0.25 16.06
C LEU A 275 -11.51 -0.70 17.44
N LYS A 276 -12.41 -1.25 18.29
CA LYS A 276 -12.00 -1.83 19.58
C LYS A 276 -10.99 -2.96 19.40
N ALA A 277 -11.24 -3.88 18.47
CA ALA A 277 -10.30 -4.96 18.15
C ALA A 277 -8.95 -4.41 17.66
N MET A 278 -8.95 -3.47 16.71
CA MET A 278 -7.71 -2.88 16.16
C MET A 278 -6.90 -2.11 17.20
N ILE A 279 -7.53 -1.38 18.10
CA ILE A 279 -6.85 -0.70 19.22
C ILE A 279 -6.21 -1.73 20.16
N LYS A 280 -6.94 -2.80 20.48
CA LYS A 280 -6.43 -3.90 21.33
C LYS A 280 -5.23 -4.60 20.69
N VAL A 281 -5.31 -4.94 19.40
CA VAL A 281 -4.23 -5.55 18.63
C VAL A 281 -3.03 -4.60 18.54
N GLY A 282 -3.24 -3.33 18.22
CA GLY A 282 -2.18 -2.34 18.13
C GLY A 282 -1.43 -2.16 19.45
N ARG A 283 -2.14 -2.13 20.60
CA ARG A 283 -1.53 -2.08 21.92
C ARG A 283 -0.69 -3.31 22.19
N TRP A 284 -1.22 -4.51 21.91
CA TRP A 284 -0.45 -5.76 22.04
C TRP A 284 0.81 -5.73 21.18
N ALA A 285 0.71 -5.30 19.91
CA ALA A 285 1.83 -5.22 19.01
C ALA A 285 2.89 -4.19 19.48
N ASN A 286 2.47 -3.10 20.14
CA ASN A 286 3.40 -2.15 20.76
C ASN A 286 4.16 -2.74 21.95
N GLU A 287 3.50 -3.55 22.76
CA GLU A 287 4.09 -4.23 23.92
C GLU A 287 4.95 -5.43 23.52
N HIS A 288 4.67 -6.05 22.35
CA HIS A 288 5.29 -7.28 21.89
C HIS A 288 5.90 -7.13 20.48
N LYS A 289 6.70 -6.08 20.24
CA LYS A 289 7.26 -5.71 18.93
C LYS A 289 7.94 -6.87 18.19
N HIS A 290 8.69 -7.69 18.90
CA HIS A 290 9.37 -8.82 18.25
C HIS A 290 8.38 -9.90 17.80
N ALA A 291 7.36 -10.22 18.59
CA ALA A 291 6.31 -11.15 18.18
C ALA A 291 5.48 -10.57 17.01
N ALA A 292 5.20 -9.27 17.04
CA ALA A 292 4.56 -8.60 15.91
C ALA A 292 5.42 -8.66 14.63
N ALA A 293 6.76 -8.54 14.76
CA ALA A 293 7.68 -8.68 13.63
C ALA A 293 7.64 -10.07 13.01
N VAL A 294 7.56 -11.14 13.82
CA VAL A 294 7.42 -12.52 13.34
C VAL A 294 6.13 -12.70 12.50
N ILE A 295 5.04 -12.06 12.92
CA ILE A 295 3.77 -12.12 12.18
C ILE A 295 3.87 -11.33 10.87
N LEU A 296 4.37 -10.10 10.95
CA LEU A 296 4.44 -9.16 9.82
C LEU A 296 5.43 -9.59 8.74
N ASP A 297 6.52 -10.28 9.11
CA ASP A 297 7.51 -10.77 8.17
C ASP A 297 6.89 -11.66 7.07
N ARG A 298 5.80 -12.36 7.36
CA ARG A 298 5.07 -13.21 6.40
C ARG A 298 4.21 -12.43 5.42
N GLN A 299 4.00 -11.13 5.65
CA GLN A 299 3.05 -10.32 4.90
C GLN A 299 3.66 -9.03 4.34
N THR A 300 4.94 -8.78 4.60
CA THR A 300 5.64 -7.56 4.20
C THR A 300 6.86 -7.88 3.34
N TYR A 301 7.39 -6.85 2.69
CA TYR A 301 8.55 -6.97 1.81
C TYR A 301 9.90 -6.83 2.54
N TYR A 302 9.91 -6.94 3.85
CA TYR A 302 11.15 -7.00 4.63
C TYR A 302 11.86 -8.34 4.42
N ARG A 303 13.17 -8.35 4.59
CA ARG A 303 13.99 -9.52 4.28
C ARG A 303 13.73 -10.68 5.23
N ASP A 304 13.68 -10.37 6.51
CA ASP A 304 13.50 -11.33 7.60
C ASP A 304 12.89 -10.66 8.84
N VAL A 305 12.70 -11.46 9.89
CA VAL A 305 12.11 -11.02 11.17
C VAL A 305 12.90 -9.89 11.82
N GLU A 306 14.23 -9.92 11.74
CA GLU A 306 15.05 -8.88 12.37
C GLU A 306 14.94 -7.56 11.61
N ASP A 307 14.99 -7.60 10.28
CA ASP A 307 14.75 -6.42 9.43
C ASP A 307 13.36 -5.84 9.68
N THR A 308 12.33 -6.70 9.75
CA THR A 308 10.96 -6.32 10.11
C THR A 308 10.92 -5.65 11.48
N TYR A 309 11.57 -6.23 12.50
CA TYR A 309 11.64 -5.66 13.84
C TYR A 309 12.30 -4.27 13.85
N GLN A 310 13.42 -4.11 13.17
CA GLN A 310 14.11 -2.81 13.07
C GLN A 310 13.21 -1.73 12.46
N CYS A 311 12.40 -2.10 11.48
CA CYS A 311 11.46 -1.19 10.83
C CYS A 311 10.28 -0.81 11.72
N ILE A 312 9.73 -1.75 12.51
CA ILE A 312 8.49 -1.51 13.28
C ILE A 312 8.73 -1.04 14.72
N LYS A 313 9.93 -1.19 15.28
CA LYS A 313 10.20 -0.92 16.70
C LYS A 313 9.79 0.50 17.14
N HIS A 314 9.81 1.48 16.23
CA HIS A 314 9.47 2.87 16.48
C HIS A 314 8.04 3.26 16.04
N ILE A 315 7.31 2.35 15.43
CA ILE A 315 5.96 2.62 14.91
C ILE A 315 4.93 2.40 16.03
N ASP A 316 4.02 3.34 16.20
CA ASP A 316 2.81 3.10 16.99
C ASP A 316 1.81 2.32 16.13
N MET A 317 1.54 1.08 16.54
CA MET A 317 0.65 0.16 15.82
C MET A 317 -0.83 0.44 16.08
N VAL A 318 -1.16 1.32 17.03
CA VAL A 318 -2.55 1.73 17.29
C VAL A 318 -2.99 2.70 16.18
N PRO A 319 -3.98 2.35 15.35
CA PRO A 319 -4.44 3.25 14.31
C PRO A 319 -5.03 4.53 14.91
N SER A 320 -4.66 5.68 14.37
CA SER A 320 -5.09 6.97 14.91
C SER A 320 -5.39 7.99 13.83
N LEU A 321 -6.17 9.01 14.18
CA LEU A 321 -6.39 10.23 13.40
C LEU A 321 -5.61 11.40 14.02
N SER A 322 -4.32 11.18 14.32
CA SER A 322 -3.46 12.20 14.88
C SER A 322 -3.29 13.39 13.90
N PRO A 323 -2.99 14.60 14.40
CA PRO A 323 -2.74 15.75 13.51
C PRO A 323 -1.68 15.47 12.45
N LYS A 324 -0.65 14.68 12.80
CA LYS A 324 0.41 14.29 11.86
C LYS A 324 -0.12 13.37 10.75
N ASN A 325 -0.91 12.35 11.10
CA ASN A 325 -1.51 11.46 10.11
C ASN A 325 -2.45 12.22 9.16
N LEU A 326 -3.26 13.12 9.70
CA LEU A 326 -4.14 13.95 8.89
C LEU A 326 -3.36 14.90 7.97
N ALA A 327 -2.29 15.52 8.47
CA ALA A 327 -1.43 16.38 7.65
C ALA A 327 -0.75 15.59 6.51
N GLN A 328 -0.36 14.34 6.73
CA GLN A 328 0.22 13.49 5.70
C GLN A 328 -0.82 13.11 4.62
N ILE A 329 -2.07 12.86 5.04
CA ILE A 329 -3.18 12.62 4.11
C ILE A 329 -3.45 13.87 3.25
N GLU A 330 -3.45 15.08 3.85
CA GLU A 330 -3.61 16.34 3.12
C GLU A 330 -2.50 16.56 2.08
N ILE A 331 -1.24 16.28 2.44
CA ILE A 331 -0.12 16.35 1.49
C ILE A 331 -0.34 15.42 0.29
N GLY A 332 -0.76 14.17 0.53
CA GLY A 332 -1.07 13.23 -0.56
C GLY A 332 -2.24 13.68 -1.43
N LYS A 333 -3.28 14.24 -0.82
CA LYS A 333 -4.44 14.80 -1.51
C LYS A 333 -4.07 16.00 -2.38
N ASP A 334 -3.27 16.92 -1.85
CA ASP A 334 -2.87 18.13 -2.58
C ASP A 334 -1.94 17.81 -3.75
N PHE A 335 -1.21 16.71 -3.68
CA PHE A 335 -0.37 16.23 -4.78
C PHE A 335 -1.19 15.56 -5.91
N MET A 336 -2.25 14.82 -5.60
CA MET A 336 -3.10 14.13 -6.59
C MET A 336 -4.00 15.08 -7.39
#